data_3c1cd0d374011560124f7f1224dd8bc8
#
_entry.id   3c1cd0d374011560124f7f1224dd8bc8
#
_cell.length_a   1.000
_cell.length_b   1.000
_cell.length_c   1.000
_cell.angle_alpha   90.00
_cell.angle_beta   90.00
_cell.angle_gamma   90.00
#
_symmetry.space_group_name_H-M   'P 1'
#
loop_
_entity.id
_entity.type
_entity.pdbx_description
1 polymer ?
#
loop_
_entity_poly.entity_id
_entity_poly.type
_entity_poly.pdbx_seq_one_letter_code
_entity_poly.pdbx_strand_id
1 'polypeptide(L)'
;GAALQFGASVGNVCAKYLHLNESDKKIIILASMSAAFSALFGTPMAAVVFPMEVISVGVMYYAALVPCVFSAFAAQGIALLLKVRTVTPPYLVESVPDFYSVDSIKAIILAIACALAGALFCIVLHNGEHYLKKWFPNPYVRVVAGAAGVIILYFALRTDAYLGLGTGVIQASFKETAGPQMFLLKMLFTALTLCAGFKGGEIVPSLFIGATLGSFMSTILAAPTDICAACGMVGVFCAVTNSPITSLLIAAELFGFNGMPFYCIVVAVSYLLSGYYSLYKEQKIVYSKTENKYVDKHTK
;
A
#
# COMPACT_ATOMS: atom_id res chain seq x y z
N GLY A 1 -3.06 -2.48 -6.38
CA GLY A 1 -4.02 -3.49 -6.86
C GLY A 1 -4.03 -3.64 -8.37
N ALA A 2 -4.45 -2.61 -9.10
CA ALA A 2 -4.63 -2.72 -10.57
C ALA A 2 -3.36 -3.14 -11.33
N ALA A 3 -2.20 -2.61 -10.98
CA ALA A 3 -0.93 -2.98 -11.62
C ALA A 3 -0.55 -4.45 -11.39
N LEU A 4 -0.77 -4.94 -10.18
CA LEU A 4 -0.55 -6.36 -9.85
C LEU A 4 -1.48 -7.27 -10.63
N GLN A 5 -2.77 -6.90 -10.74
CA GLN A 5 -3.75 -7.65 -11.53
C GLN A 5 -3.39 -7.66 -13.02
N PHE A 6 -2.90 -6.53 -13.53
CA PHE A 6 -2.40 -6.45 -14.90
C PHE A 6 -1.20 -7.39 -15.09
N GLY A 7 -0.19 -7.30 -14.21
CA GLY A 7 0.96 -8.22 -14.23
C GLY A 7 0.55 -9.69 -14.16
N ALA A 8 -0.36 -10.03 -13.22
CA ALA A 8 -0.88 -11.38 -13.09
C ALA A 8 -1.61 -11.87 -14.35
N SER A 9 -2.37 -10.98 -15.00
CA SER A 9 -3.10 -11.31 -16.25
C SER A 9 -2.14 -11.59 -17.39
N VAL A 10 -1.09 -10.76 -17.55
CA VAL A 10 -0.03 -10.99 -18.55
C VAL A 10 0.68 -12.32 -18.29
N GLY A 11 1.07 -12.58 -17.03
CA GLY A 11 1.70 -13.86 -16.64
C GLY A 11 0.81 -15.06 -16.94
N ASN A 12 -0.50 -14.96 -16.68
CA ASN A 12 -1.44 -16.03 -16.99
C ASN A 12 -1.58 -16.29 -18.50
N VAL A 13 -1.57 -15.23 -19.33
CA VAL A 13 -1.57 -15.36 -20.78
C VAL A 13 -0.28 -16.05 -21.26
N CYS A 14 0.88 -15.60 -20.78
CA CYS A 14 2.16 -16.23 -21.10
C CYS A 14 2.19 -17.71 -20.70
N ALA A 15 1.70 -18.05 -19.50
CA ALA A 15 1.63 -19.43 -19.03
C ALA A 15 0.78 -20.32 -19.95
N LYS A 16 -0.34 -19.80 -20.44
CA LYS A 16 -1.20 -20.53 -21.40
C LYS A 16 -0.50 -20.75 -22.74
N TYR A 17 0.17 -19.72 -23.26
CA TYR A 17 0.90 -19.83 -24.53
C TYR A 17 2.06 -20.83 -24.46
N LEU A 18 2.77 -20.86 -23.32
CA LEU A 18 3.89 -21.75 -23.07
C LEU A 18 3.45 -23.16 -22.60
N HIS A 19 2.15 -23.40 -22.45
CA HIS A 19 1.59 -24.67 -21.96
C HIS A 19 2.21 -25.14 -20.65
N LEU A 20 2.43 -24.21 -19.70
CA LEU A 20 3.08 -24.49 -18.43
C LEU A 20 2.15 -25.28 -17.49
N ASN A 21 2.75 -26.12 -16.65
CA ASN A 21 2.04 -26.80 -15.58
C ASN A 21 1.59 -25.81 -14.49
N GLU A 22 0.72 -26.22 -13.57
CA GLU A 22 0.13 -25.32 -12.54
C GLU A 22 1.17 -24.74 -11.57
N SER A 23 2.30 -25.43 -11.35
CA SER A 23 3.39 -24.92 -10.52
C SER A 23 4.16 -23.80 -11.22
N ASP A 24 4.58 -24.03 -12.45
CA ASP A 24 5.32 -23.04 -13.25
C ASP A 24 4.45 -21.85 -13.63
N LYS A 25 3.15 -22.09 -13.85
CA LYS A 25 2.16 -21.03 -14.04
C LYS A 25 2.08 -20.08 -12.85
N LYS A 26 2.10 -20.60 -11.61
CA LYS A 26 2.15 -19.75 -10.39
C LYS A 26 3.43 -18.91 -10.37
N ILE A 27 4.56 -19.50 -10.69
CA ILE A 27 5.86 -18.80 -10.70
C ILE A 27 5.85 -17.66 -11.71
N ILE A 28 5.41 -17.88 -12.95
CA ILE A 28 5.41 -16.84 -13.98
C ILE A 28 4.41 -15.72 -13.66
N ILE A 29 3.28 -16.03 -13.03
CA ILE A 29 2.32 -15.02 -12.56
C ILE A 29 2.98 -14.13 -11.50
N LEU A 30 3.65 -14.70 -10.49
CA LEU A 30 4.34 -13.95 -9.46
C LEU A 30 5.46 -13.08 -10.04
N ALA A 31 6.26 -13.63 -10.97
CA ALA A 31 7.31 -12.89 -11.66
C ALA A 31 6.76 -11.71 -12.48
N SER A 32 5.63 -11.90 -13.17
CA SER A 32 4.97 -10.82 -13.92
C SER A 32 4.38 -9.74 -13.00
N MET A 33 3.84 -10.11 -11.84
CA MET A 33 3.39 -9.16 -10.81
C MET A 33 4.57 -8.35 -10.27
N SER A 34 5.71 -9.01 -10.02
CA SER A 34 6.95 -8.38 -9.59
C SER A 34 7.47 -7.36 -10.61
N ALA A 35 7.50 -7.72 -11.88
CA ALA A 35 7.87 -6.82 -12.98
C ALA A 35 6.97 -5.57 -13.02
N ALA A 36 5.65 -5.75 -12.97
CA ALA A 36 4.69 -4.66 -13.02
C ALA A 36 4.82 -3.70 -11.82
N PHE A 37 5.03 -4.25 -10.62
CA PHE A 37 5.23 -3.44 -9.41
C PHE A 37 6.54 -2.65 -9.48
N SER A 38 7.63 -3.29 -9.88
CA SER A 38 8.95 -2.67 -10.02
C SER A 38 8.94 -1.49 -11.00
N ALA A 39 8.38 -1.70 -12.20
CA ALA A 39 8.29 -0.65 -13.21
C ALA A 39 7.44 0.55 -12.75
N LEU A 40 6.37 0.30 -11.96
CA LEU A 40 5.46 1.34 -11.50
C LEU A 40 6.04 2.16 -10.34
N PHE A 41 6.60 1.49 -9.34
CA PHE A 41 7.04 2.13 -8.09
C PHE A 41 8.53 2.48 -8.09
N GLY A 42 9.34 1.88 -8.94
CA GLY A 42 10.77 2.11 -8.95
C GLY A 42 11.50 1.48 -7.75
N THR A 43 10.90 0.47 -7.13
CA THR A 43 11.39 -0.24 -5.95
C THR A 43 11.59 -1.73 -6.27
N PRO A 44 12.66 -2.11 -6.98
CA PRO A 44 12.86 -3.47 -7.45
C PRO A 44 13.02 -4.49 -6.31
N MET A 45 13.69 -4.17 -5.19
CA MET A 45 13.83 -5.11 -4.09
C MET A 45 12.48 -5.42 -3.43
N ALA A 46 11.69 -4.39 -3.15
CA ALA A 46 10.35 -4.57 -2.63
C ALA A 46 9.44 -5.33 -3.61
N ALA A 47 9.58 -5.05 -4.90
CA ALA A 47 8.81 -5.70 -5.96
C ALA A 47 9.09 -7.21 -6.07
N VAL A 48 10.29 -7.66 -5.75
CA VAL A 48 10.62 -9.10 -5.69
C VAL A 48 9.81 -9.81 -4.63
N VAL A 49 9.71 -9.22 -3.44
CA VAL A 49 9.12 -9.87 -2.25
C VAL A 49 7.61 -9.72 -2.22
N PHE A 50 7.08 -8.59 -2.67
CA PHE A 50 5.67 -8.24 -2.53
C PHE A 50 4.69 -9.30 -3.08
N PRO A 51 4.83 -9.83 -4.30
CA PRO A 51 3.92 -10.85 -4.80
C PRO A 51 3.95 -12.15 -4.00
N MET A 52 5.13 -12.51 -3.44
CA MET A 52 5.29 -13.71 -2.63
C MET A 52 4.69 -13.57 -1.22
N GLU A 53 4.66 -12.33 -0.70
CA GLU A 53 4.20 -12.02 0.65
C GLU A 53 2.70 -11.70 0.69
N VAL A 54 2.18 -10.99 -0.34
CA VAL A 54 0.80 -10.51 -0.35
C VAL A 54 -0.24 -11.59 -0.57
N ILE A 55 0.10 -12.72 -1.18
CA ILE A 55 -0.87 -13.78 -1.48
C ILE A 55 -1.23 -14.56 -0.22
N SER A 56 -0.24 -14.84 0.65
CA SER A 56 -0.42 -15.68 1.83
C SER A 56 0.35 -15.14 3.02
N VAL A 57 -0.36 -14.71 4.05
CA VAL A 57 0.25 -14.24 5.30
C VAL A 57 0.79 -15.46 6.07
N GLY A 58 2.07 -15.39 6.44
CA GLY A 58 2.77 -16.44 7.20
C GLY A 58 3.47 -17.51 6.35
N VAL A 59 3.30 -17.49 5.02
CA VAL A 59 4.01 -18.41 4.10
C VAL A 59 4.45 -17.65 2.86
N MET A 60 5.76 -17.74 2.53
CA MET A 60 6.29 -17.18 1.29
C MET A 60 6.58 -18.28 0.28
N TYR A 61 6.25 -18.05 -0.99
CA TYR A 61 6.50 -19.00 -2.06
C TYR A 61 7.90 -18.80 -2.65
N TYR A 62 8.92 -19.31 -1.95
CA TYR A 62 10.35 -19.10 -2.28
C TYR A 62 10.77 -19.65 -3.65
N ALA A 63 10.05 -20.62 -4.23
CA ALA A 63 10.33 -21.12 -5.58
C ALA A 63 10.23 -20.01 -6.66
N ALA A 64 9.47 -18.93 -6.39
CA ALA A 64 9.36 -17.80 -7.30
C ALA A 64 10.45 -16.73 -7.09
N LEU A 65 11.31 -16.83 -6.06
CA LEU A 65 12.27 -15.79 -5.70
C LEU A 65 13.17 -15.41 -6.88
N VAL A 66 13.84 -16.38 -7.48
CA VAL A 66 14.77 -16.13 -8.58
C VAL A 66 14.08 -15.53 -9.81
N PRO A 67 12.97 -16.08 -10.32
CA PRO A 67 12.21 -15.44 -11.38
C PRO A 67 11.73 -14.02 -11.08
N CYS A 68 11.29 -13.75 -9.83
CA CYS A 68 10.87 -12.43 -9.40
C CYS A 68 12.04 -11.43 -9.39
N VAL A 69 13.24 -11.84 -8.96
CA VAL A 69 14.44 -10.98 -8.99
C VAL A 69 14.73 -10.55 -10.42
N PHE A 70 14.90 -11.52 -11.34
CA PHE A 70 15.19 -11.17 -12.72
C PHE A 70 14.12 -10.30 -13.37
N SER A 71 12.86 -10.62 -13.17
CA SER A 71 11.75 -9.84 -13.73
C SER A 71 11.68 -8.43 -13.17
N ALA A 72 11.85 -8.22 -11.84
CA ALA A 72 11.79 -6.92 -11.21
C ALA A 72 12.91 -6.00 -11.73
N PHE A 73 14.15 -6.49 -11.72
CA PHE A 73 15.29 -5.69 -12.15
C PHE A 73 15.31 -5.45 -13.68
N ALA A 74 14.91 -6.42 -14.48
CA ALA A 74 14.74 -6.23 -15.92
C ALA A 74 13.67 -5.17 -16.23
N ALA A 75 12.51 -5.25 -15.57
CA ALA A 75 11.43 -4.28 -15.73
C ALA A 75 11.86 -2.87 -15.32
N GLN A 76 12.59 -2.72 -14.21
CA GLN A 76 13.14 -1.44 -13.77
C GLN A 76 14.16 -0.89 -14.78
N GLY A 77 15.05 -1.75 -15.29
CA GLY A 77 16.03 -1.35 -16.31
C GLY A 77 15.35 -0.84 -17.58
N ILE A 78 14.32 -1.53 -18.06
CA ILE A 78 13.53 -1.11 -19.22
C ILE A 78 12.78 0.20 -18.94
N ALA A 79 12.18 0.35 -17.75
CA ALA A 79 11.48 1.57 -17.37
C ALA A 79 12.43 2.78 -17.34
N LEU A 80 13.66 2.61 -16.84
CA LEU A 80 14.69 3.66 -16.86
C LEU A 80 15.15 4.00 -18.28
N LEU A 81 15.36 3.00 -19.15
CA LEU A 81 15.71 3.22 -20.55
C LEU A 81 14.62 4.00 -21.30
N LEU A 82 13.36 3.69 -21.02
CA LEU A 82 12.20 4.37 -21.63
C LEU A 82 11.85 5.68 -20.93
N LYS A 83 12.62 6.08 -19.89
CA LYS A 83 12.37 7.29 -19.06
C LYS A 83 10.95 7.35 -18.49
N VAL A 84 10.40 6.20 -18.11
CA VAL A 84 9.09 6.13 -17.45
C VAL A 84 9.20 6.76 -16.07
N ARG A 85 8.29 7.69 -15.76
CA ARG A 85 8.23 8.29 -14.41
C ARG A 85 7.59 7.31 -13.45
N THR A 86 8.26 7.03 -12.35
CA THR A 86 7.72 6.24 -11.26
C THR A 86 6.65 7.01 -10.49
N VAL A 87 5.70 6.29 -9.91
CA VAL A 87 4.61 6.88 -9.11
C VAL A 87 5.14 7.45 -7.80
N THR A 88 6.14 6.81 -7.22
CA THR A 88 6.78 7.20 -5.96
C THR A 88 8.24 7.54 -6.22
N PRO A 89 8.60 8.84 -6.35
CA PRO A 89 10.00 9.23 -6.38
C PRO A 89 10.64 8.98 -5.00
N PRO A 90 11.98 8.86 -4.90
CA PRO A 90 12.65 8.84 -3.61
C PRO A 90 12.35 10.12 -2.81
N TYR A 91 12.10 9.96 -1.52
CA TYR A 91 11.84 11.06 -0.60
C TYR A 91 13.04 11.24 0.33
N LEU A 92 13.43 12.49 0.57
CA LEU A 92 14.52 12.80 1.50
C LEU A 92 13.97 12.78 2.94
N VAL A 93 14.62 11.96 3.78
CA VAL A 93 14.44 11.94 5.23
C VAL A 93 15.79 12.32 5.85
N GLU A 94 15.87 13.56 6.32
CA GLU A 94 17.12 14.15 6.85
C GLU A 94 17.12 14.17 8.37
N SER A 95 15.95 14.35 8.99
CA SER A 95 15.79 14.56 10.41
C SER A 95 15.49 13.25 11.15
N VAL A 96 16.47 12.36 11.27
CA VAL A 96 16.31 11.11 12.00
C VAL A 96 16.78 11.29 13.45
N PRO A 97 15.88 11.18 14.46
CA PRO A 97 16.25 11.27 15.87
C PRO A 97 17.11 10.09 16.32
N ASP A 98 17.73 10.24 17.51
CA ASP A 98 18.37 9.09 18.15
C ASP A 98 17.35 8.02 18.53
N PHE A 99 17.62 6.81 18.09
CA PHE A 99 16.71 5.67 18.30
C PHE A 99 16.54 5.30 19.78
N TYR A 100 17.56 5.43 20.59
CA TYR A 100 17.52 5.10 22.03
C TYR A 100 16.93 6.23 22.89
N SER A 101 16.14 7.11 22.31
CA SER A 101 15.47 8.23 22.97
C SER A 101 13.95 7.97 23.14
N VAL A 102 13.26 8.98 23.68
CA VAL A 102 11.78 9.00 23.80
C VAL A 102 11.09 8.87 22.43
N ASP A 103 11.78 9.17 21.33
CA ASP A 103 11.22 9.14 20.00
C ASP A 103 10.86 7.70 19.53
N SER A 104 11.51 6.68 20.09
CA SER A 104 11.09 5.29 19.87
C SER A 104 9.69 4.98 20.42
N ILE A 105 9.33 5.58 21.57
CA ILE A 105 7.97 5.44 22.14
C ILE A 105 6.96 6.19 21.25
N LYS A 106 7.33 7.37 20.74
CA LYS A 106 6.51 8.13 19.79
C LYS A 106 6.26 7.33 18.51
N ALA A 107 7.27 6.60 18.03
CA ALA A 107 7.13 5.71 16.87
C ALA A 107 6.11 4.57 17.12
N ILE A 108 6.06 4.02 18.33
CA ILE A 108 5.05 3.01 18.70
C ILE A 108 3.63 3.63 18.68
N ILE A 109 3.46 4.84 19.21
CA ILE A 109 2.16 5.54 19.18
C ILE A 109 1.73 5.80 17.73
N LEU A 110 2.66 6.26 16.88
CA LEU A 110 2.41 6.44 15.46
C LEU A 110 2.00 5.12 14.79
N ALA A 111 2.67 4.02 15.11
CA ALA A 111 2.37 2.70 14.58
C ALA A 111 0.95 2.22 14.93
N ILE A 112 0.49 2.48 16.16
CA ILE A 112 -0.89 2.19 16.59
C ILE A 112 -1.87 3.00 15.73
N ALA A 113 -1.60 4.30 15.52
CA ALA A 113 -2.43 5.15 14.67
C ALA A 113 -2.46 4.64 13.22
N CYS A 114 -1.32 4.18 12.68
CA CYS A 114 -1.23 3.58 11.34
C CYS A 114 -2.03 2.29 11.21
N ALA A 115 -1.96 1.40 12.22
CA ALA A 115 -2.74 0.18 12.26
C ALA A 115 -4.25 0.46 12.25
N LEU A 116 -4.70 1.41 13.07
CA LEU A 116 -6.10 1.80 13.15
C LEU A 116 -6.58 2.44 11.84
N ALA A 117 -5.79 3.35 11.26
CA ALA A 117 -6.10 3.98 9.98
C ALA A 117 -6.15 2.97 8.84
N GLY A 118 -5.21 2.01 8.80
CA GLY A 118 -5.20 0.93 7.81
C GLY A 118 -6.42 0.02 7.93
N ALA A 119 -6.75 -0.42 9.16
CA ALA A 119 -7.95 -1.22 9.40
C ALA A 119 -9.23 -0.46 9.03
N LEU A 120 -9.33 0.83 9.40
CA LEU A 120 -10.45 1.69 9.01
C LEU A 120 -10.58 1.79 7.48
N PHE A 121 -9.48 1.98 6.77
CA PHE A 121 -9.49 2.06 5.31
C PHE A 121 -10.00 0.76 4.66
N CYS A 122 -9.55 -0.40 5.14
CA CYS A 122 -10.06 -1.70 4.68
C CYS A 122 -11.57 -1.85 4.95
N ILE A 123 -12.02 -1.50 6.15
CA ILE A 123 -13.44 -1.56 6.54
C ILE A 123 -14.28 -0.64 5.65
N VAL A 124 -13.82 0.59 5.42
CA VAL A 124 -14.52 1.58 4.58
C VAL A 124 -14.65 1.09 3.14
N LEU A 125 -13.60 0.48 2.57
CA LEU A 125 -13.67 -0.07 1.21
C LEU A 125 -14.59 -1.29 1.13
N HIS A 126 -14.46 -2.25 2.05
CA HIS A 126 -15.27 -3.47 1.99
C HIS A 126 -16.75 -3.20 2.25
N ASN A 127 -17.07 -2.43 3.29
CA ASN A 127 -18.44 -2.07 3.59
C ASN A 127 -19.02 -1.08 2.55
N GLY A 128 -18.21 -0.12 2.09
CA GLY A 128 -18.61 0.84 1.06
C GLY A 128 -19.05 0.14 -0.22
N GLU A 129 -18.33 -0.88 -0.66
CA GLU A 129 -18.73 -1.70 -1.81
C GLU A 129 -20.07 -2.40 -1.59
N HIS A 130 -20.28 -2.98 -0.39
CA HIS A 130 -21.53 -3.65 -0.03
C HIS A 130 -22.71 -2.67 -0.01
N TYR A 131 -22.57 -1.51 0.66
CA TYR A 131 -23.65 -0.53 0.77
C TYR A 131 -23.98 0.13 -0.57
N LEU A 132 -22.98 0.50 -1.36
CA LEU A 132 -23.20 1.09 -2.69
C LEU A 132 -23.87 0.11 -3.65
N LYS A 133 -23.53 -1.19 -3.60
CA LYS A 133 -24.24 -2.23 -4.37
C LYS A 133 -25.70 -2.40 -3.92
N LYS A 134 -25.95 -2.28 -2.62
CA LYS A 134 -27.32 -2.38 -2.07
C LYS A 134 -28.19 -1.19 -2.44
N TRP A 135 -27.65 0.04 -2.39
CA TRP A 135 -28.39 1.27 -2.72
C TRP A 135 -28.57 1.47 -4.22
N PHE A 136 -27.57 1.10 -5.00
CA PHE A 136 -27.53 1.21 -6.44
C PHE A 136 -27.24 -0.14 -7.09
N PRO A 137 -28.24 -1.06 -7.21
CA PRO A 137 -28.03 -2.38 -7.79
C PRO A 137 -27.56 -2.33 -9.25
N ASN A 138 -28.05 -1.34 -10.01
CA ASN A 138 -27.63 -1.14 -11.39
C ASN A 138 -26.22 -0.56 -11.45
N PRO A 139 -25.22 -1.25 -12.07
CA PRO A 139 -23.85 -0.82 -12.11
C PRO A 139 -23.65 0.55 -12.81
N TYR A 140 -24.45 0.86 -13.83
CA TYR A 140 -24.35 2.13 -14.53
C TYR A 140 -24.79 3.30 -13.65
N VAL A 141 -25.92 3.14 -12.94
CA VAL A 141 -26.42 4.15 -12.00
C VAL A 141 -25.43 4.36 -10.85
N ARG A 142 -24.84 3.26 -10.35
CA ARG A 142 -23.86 3.31 -9.26
C ARG A 142 -22.61 4.10 -9.66
N VAL A 143 -22.08 3.88 -10.87
CA VAL A 143 -20.92 4.64 -11.39
C VAL A 143 -21.25 6.13 -11.51
N VAL A 144 -22.43 6.48 -12.06
CA VAL A 144 -22.87 7.88 -12.19
C VAL A 144 -23.03 8.52 -10.80
N ALA A 145 -23.66 7.82 -9.85
CA ALA A 145 -23.83 8.32 -8.48
C ALA A 145 -22.48 8.55 -7.78
N GLY A 146 -21.52 7.61 -7.94
CA GLY A 146 -20.17 7.77 -7.40
C GLY A 146 -19.42 8.95 -8.03
N ALA A 147 -19.50 9.12 -9.35
CA ALA A 147 -18.91 10.27 -10.05
C ALA A 147 -19.51 11.59 -9.55
N ALA A 148 -20.84 11.66 -9.44
CA ALA A 148 -21.53 12.83 -8.90
C ALA A 148 -21.08 13.14 -7.47
N GLY A 149 -20.95 12.12 -6.60
CA GLY A 149 -20.44 12.28 -5.24
C GLY A 149 -19.03 12.87 -5.21
N VAL A 150 -18.11 12.38 -6.04
CA VAL A 150 -16.74 12.93 -6.15
C VAL A 150 -16.76 14.38 -6.64
N ILE A 151 -17.58 14.70 -7.63
CA ILE A 151 -17.72 16.06 -8.17
C ILE A 151 -18.27 17.01 -7.11
N ILE A 152 -19.31 16.61 -6.39
CA ILE A 152 -19.90 17.41 -5.30
C ILE A 152 -18.85 17.70 -4.23
N LEU A 153 -18.08 16.69 -3.80
CA LEU A 153 -17.01 16.88 -2.83
C LEU A 153 -15.90 17.78 -3.36
N TYR A 154 -15.52 17.66 -4.62
CA TYR A 154 -14.54 18.54 -5.25
C TYR A 154 -14.97 20.02 -5.18
N PHE A 155 -16.21 20.33 -5.57
CA PHE A 155 -16.72 21.70 -5.50
C PHE A 155 -16.91 22.20 -4.07
N ALA A 156 -17.31 21.33 -3.14
CA ALA A 156 -17.48 21.69 -1.74
C ALA A 156 -16.15 22.03 -1.07
N LEU A 157 -15.08 21.25 -1.35
CA LEU A 157 -13.76 21.44 -0.76
C LEU A 157 -12.88 22.42 -1.55
N ARG A 158 -13.23 22.72 -2.79
CA ARG A 158 -12.50 23.60 -3.71
C ARG A 158 -11.01 23.26 -3.85
N THR A 159 -10.70 21.95 -3.86
CA THR A 159 -9.33 21.45 -3.98
C THR A 159 -9.28 20.17 -4.78
N ASP A 160 -8.23 20.01 -5.56
CA ASP A 160 -7.93 18.79 -6.35
C ASP A 160 -6.96 17.83 -5.61
N ALA A 161 -6.51 18.21 -4.40
CA ALA A 161 -5.52 17.48 -3.61
C ALA A 161 -5.87 15.98 -3.39
N TYR A 162 -7.14 15.64 -3.38
CA TYR A 162 -7.62 14.27 -3.14
C TYR A 162 -7.93 13.49 -4.41
N LEU A 163 -7.90 14.17 -5.59
CA LEU A 163 -8.12 13.54 -6.88
C LEU A 163 -6.87 12.78 -7.36
N GLY A 164 -7.08 11.75 -8.17
CA GLY A 164 -5.98 10.95 -8.74
C GLY A 164 -5.04 10.37 -7.68
N LEU A 165 -3.75 10.30 -7.98
CA LEU A 165 -2.74 9.69 -7.10
C LEU A 165 -2.39 10.55 -5.88
N GLY A 166 -2.42 11.88 -6.02
CA GLY A 166 -2.08 12.83 -4.95
C GLY A 166 -0.60 12.85 -4.58
N THR A 167 0.29 12.53 -5.52
CA THR A 167 1.75 12.47 -5.30
C THR A 167 2.34 13.80 -4.83
N GLY A 168 1.79 14.93 -5.28
CA GLY A 168 2.20 16.26 -4.80
C GLY A 168 1.92 16.46 -3.31
N VAL A 169 0.78 15.97 -2.82
CA VAL A 169 0.43 16.04 -1.37
C VAL A 169 1.32 15.10 -0.56
N ILE A 170 1.60 13.89 -1.08
CA ILE A 170 2.56 12.98 -0.43
C ILE A 170 3.91 13.69 -0.29
N GLN A 171 4.43 14.31 -1.34
CA GLN A 171 5.70 15.02 -1.29
C GLN A 171 5.68 16.22 -0.33
N ALA A 172 4.58 16.98 -0.30
CA ALA A 172 4.41 18.09 0.64
C ALA A 172 4.41 17.62 2.10
N SER A 173 3.84 16.45 2.38
CA SER A 173 3.76 15.87 3.73
C SER A 173 5.12 15.54 4.36
N PHE A 174 6.20 15.50 3.59
CA PHE A 174 7.57 15.35 4.11
C PHE A 174 8.19 16.68 4.54
N LYS A 175 7.66 17.81 4.07
CA LYS A 175 8.19 19.14 4.33
C LYS A 175 7.32 19.97 5.25
N GLU A 176 6.01 19.78 5.15
CA GLU A 176 5.00 20.57 5.84
C GLU A 176 4.05 19.65 6.61
N THR A 177 3.51 20.14 7.71
CA THR A 177 2.54 19.39 8.51
C THR A 177 1.19 19.32 7.80
N ALA A 178 0.69 18.10 7.60
CA ALA A 178 -0.61 17.86 6.99
C ALA A 178 -1.75 18.17 7.96
N GLY A 179 -2.86 18.66 7.43
CA GLY A 179 -4.08 18.85 8.23
C GLY A 179 -4.73 17.52 8.64
N PRO A 180 -5.39 17.46 9.81
CA PRO A 180 -5.98 16.23 10.35
C PRO A 180 -7.04 15.60 9.46
N GLN A 181 -7.68 16.39 8.59
CA GLN A 181 -8.72 15.92 7.67
C GLN A 181 -8.16 15.22 6.41
N MET A 182 -6.86 15.40 6.08
CA MET A 182 -6.33 14.99 4.78
C MET A 182 -6.40 13.48 4.55
N PHE A 183 -5.99 12.68 5.53
CA PHE A 183 -6.03 11.24 5.40
C PHE A 183 -7.47 10.69 5.35
N LEU A 184 -8.41 11.29 6.11
CA LEU A 184 -9.82 10.90 6.12
C LEU A 184 -10.51 11.25 4.79
N LEU A 185 -10.25 12.43 4.25
CA LEU A 185 -10.81 12.85 2.97
C LEU A 185 -10.28 11.96 1.84
N LYS A 186 -9.00 11.62 1.85
CA LYS A 186 -8.47 10.68 0.85
C LYS A 186 -9.13 9.30 0.94
N MET A 187 -9.38 8.78 2.16
CA MET A 187 -10.14 7.54 2.34
C MET A 187 -11.53 7.64 1.71
N LEU A 188 -12.24 8.76 1.97
CA LEU A 188 -13.58 8.98 1.45
C LEU A 188 -13.61 9.08 -0.08
N PHE A 189 -12.73 9.88 -0.70
CA PHE A 189 -12.65 10.01 -2.16
C PHE A 189 -12.32 8.66 -2.83
N THR A 190 -11.38 7.91 -2.23
CA THR A 190 -10.99 6.60 -2.74
C THR A 190 -12.14 5.60 -2.64
N ALA A 191 -12.84 5.58 -1.49
CA ALA A 191 -13.98 4.70 -1.28
C ALA A 191 -15.13 5.02 -2.26
N LEU A 192 -15.50 6.29 -2.42
CA LEU A 192 -16.52 6.70 -3.39
C LEU A 192 -16.17 6.27 -4.81
N THR A 193 -14.90 6.39 -5.20
CA THR A 193 -14.45 6.02 -6.53
C THR A 193 -14.47 4.51 -6.73
N LEU A 194 -13.79 3.76 -5.86
CA LEU A 194 -13.60 2.31 -6.04
C LEU A 194 -14.90 1.53 -5.79
N CYS A 195 -15.65 1.88 -4.74
CA CYS A 195 -16.89 1.19 -4.40
C CYS A 195 -18.03 1.46 -5.41
N ALA A 196 -17.97 2.60 -6.13
CA ALA A 196 -18.90 2.87 -7.23
C ALA A 196 -18.65 1.97 -8.44
N GLY A 197 -17.47 1.37 -8.57
CA GLY A 197 -17.13 0.44 -9.65
C GLY A 197 -16.08 0.96 -10.62
N PHE A 198 -15.51 2.14 -10.36
CA PHE A 198 -14.34 2.60 -11.12
C PHE A 198 -13.16 1.68 -10.82
N LYS A 199 -12.38 1.38 -11.86
CA LYS A 199 -11.16 0.60 -11.72
C LYS A 199 -10.02 1.54 -11.34
N GLY A 200 -9.36 1.24 -10.22
CA GLY A 200 -8.25 2.04 -9.69
C GLY A 200 -7.33 1.22 -8.79
N GLY A 201 -6.23 1.84 -8.38
CA GLY A 201 -5.29 1.26 -7.42
C GLY A 201 -5.60 1.70 -6.00
N GLU A 202 -5.43 0.79 -5.05
CA GLU A 202 -5.64 1.01 -3.61
C GLU A 202 -4.33 1.30 -2.89
N ILE A 203 -3.19 0.91 -3.48
CA ILE A 203 -1.85 1.03 -2.88
C ILE A 203 -1.44 2.50 -2.73
N VAL A 204 -1.52 3.30 -3.80
CA VAL A 204 -1.10 4.71 -3.74
C VAL A 204 -1.96 5.52 -2.78
N PRO A 205 -3.30 5.38 -2.75
CA PRO A 205 -4.11 5.95 -1.69
C PRO A 205 -3.68 5.55 -0.27
N SER A 206 -3.27 4.30 -0.04
CA SER A 206 -2.78 3.89 1.29
C SER A 206 -1.47 4.58 1.66
N LEU A 207 -0.56 4.77 0.70
CA LEU A 207 0.67 5.54 0.90
C LEU A 207 0.37 7.02 1.21
N PHE A 208 -0.60 7.62 0.51
CA PHE A 208 -1.07 8.99 0.79
C PHE A 208 -1.64 9.10 2.21
N ILE A 209 -2.54 8.18 2.59
CA ILE A 209 -3.14 8.14 3.93
C ILE A 209 -2.05 8.04 4.98
N GLY A 210 -1.06 7.17 4.77
CA GLY A 210 0.06 6.99 5.68
C GLY A 210 0.94 8.24 5.78
N ALA A 211 1.35 8.83 4.67
CA ALA A 211 2.17 10.03 4.64
C ALA A 211 1.49 11.21 5.36
N THR A 212 0.22 11.47 5.04
CA THR A 212 -0.53 12.58 5.65
C THR A 212 -0.88 12.34 7.12
N LEU A 213 -1.18 11.11 7.52
CA LEU A 213 -1.36 10.74 8.92
C LEU A 213 -0.06 10.89 9.71
N GLY A 214 1.06 10.39 9.18
CA GLY A 214 2.37 10.52 9.81
C GLY A 214 2.79 11.98 9.98
N SER A 215 2.63 12.78 8.93
CA SER A 215 2.88 14.22 8.96
C SER A 215 1.99 14.95 9.98
N PHE A 216 0.70 14.62 10.06
CA PHE A 216 -0.19 15.19 11.10
C PHE A 216 0.24 14.78 12.52
N MET A 217 0.57 13.50 12.72
CA MET A 217 1.00 12.99 14.01
C MET A 217 2.32 13.59 14.48
N SER A 218 3.19 14.07 13.56
CA SER A 218 4.45 14.73 13.93
C SER A 218 4.24 15.94 14.83
N THR A 219 3.17 16.71 14.61
CA THR A 219 2.80 17.86 15.44
C THR A 219 2.38 17.42 16.84
N ILE A 220 1.59 16.36 16.96
CA ILE A 220 1.10 15.85 18.25
C ILE A 220 2.24 15.24 19.06
N LEU A 221 3.12 14.52 18.39
CA LEU A 221 4.24 13.82 19.01
C LEU A 221 5.46 14.72 19.23
N ALA A 222 5.45 15.95 18.72
CA ALA A 222 6.62 16.83 18.69
C ALA A 222 7.86 16.09 18.16
N ALA A 223 7.75 15.50 16.96
CA ALA A 223 8.78 14.72 16.27
C ALA A 223 9.00 15.27 14.86
N PRO A 224 10.16 15.03 14.22
CA PRO A 224 10.41 15.52 12.87
C PRO A 224 9.36 15.00 11.86
N THR A 225 8.91 15.90 10.98
CA THR A 225 7.80 15.62 10.07
C THR A 225 8.18 14.59 9.00
N ASP A 226 9.37 14.66 8.48
CA ASP A 226 9.88 13.79 7.42
C ASP A 226 9.93 12.31 7.84
N ILE A 227 10.54 12.00 8.99
CA ILE A 227 10.58 10.63 9.51
C ILE A 227 9.18 10.14 9.91
N CYS A 228 8.33 11.00 10.48
CA CYS A 228 6.95 10.63 10.81
C CYS A 228 6.12 10.34 9.58
N ALA A 229 6.26 11.12 8.49
CA ALA A 229 5.59 10.88 7.21
C ALA A 229 6.05 9.56 6.58
N ALA A 230 7.36 9.30 6.58
CA ALA A 230 7.94 8.04 6.08
C ALA A 230 7.43 6.83 6.88
N CYS A 231 7.50 6.89 8.21
CA CYS A 231 6.97 5.87 9.11
C CYS A 231 5.46 5.64 8.91
N GLY A 232 4.69 6.71 8.78
CA GLY A 232 3.27 6.64 8.51
C GLY A 232 2.98 5.94 7.18
N MET A 233 3.72 6.29 6.13
CA MET A 233 3.58 5.74 4.79
C MET A 233 3.77 4.22 4.78
N VAL A 234 4.85 3.70 5.37
CA VAL A 234 5.12 2.26 5.41
C VAL A 234 4.29 1.52 6.44
N GLY A 235 3.93 2.18 7.55
CA GLY A 235 3.08 1.61 8.58
C GLY A 235 1.66 1.34 8.08
N VAL A 236 1.02 2.31 7.42
CA VAL A 236 -0.30 2.11 6.82
C VAL A 236 -0.24 1.12 5.66
N PHE A 237 0.79 1.19 4.79
CA PHE A 237 0.96 0.21 3.72
C PHE A 237 1.05 -1.21 4.28
N CYS A 238 1.86 -1.44 5.33
CA CYS A 238 1.97 -2.73 6.00
C CYS A 238 0.62 -3.18 6.60
N ALA A 239 -0.09 -2.27 7.27
CA ALA A 239 -1.36 -2.57 7.92
C ALA A 239 -2.45 -3.03 6.93
N VAL A 240 -2.47 -2.47 5.71
CA VAL A 240 -3.49 -2.78 4.70
C VAL A 240 -3.12 -3.94 3.77
N THR A 241 -1.82 -4.25 3.64
CA THR A 241 -1.36 -5.33 2.74
C THR A 241 -0.91 -6.59 3.47
N ASN A 242 -0.68 -6.50 4.79
CA ASN A 242 -0.09 -7.56 5.61
C ASN A 242 1.30 -8.02 5.11
N SER A 243 2.10 -7.09 4.59
CA SER A 243 3.39 -7.37 3.95
C SER A 243 4.53 -6.64 4.66
N PRO A 244 4.98 -7.12 5.84
CA PRO A 244 5.99 -6.44 6.65
C PRO A 244 7.36 -6.36 5.98
N ILE A 245 7.85 -7.45 5.36
CA ILE A 245 9.17 -7.45 4.72
C ILE A 245 9.17 -6.50 3.52
N THR A 246 8.14 -6.54 2.70
CA THR A 246 7.96 -5.61 1.58
C THR A 246 7.94 -4.16 2.06
N SER A 247 7.24 -3.87 3.16
CA SER A 247 7.16 -2.52 3.73
C SER A 247 8.52 -1.98 4.15
N LEU A 248 9.36 -2.82 4.76
CA LEU A 248 10.74 -2.47 5.11
C LEU A 248 11.62 -2.24 3.88
N LEU A 249 11.46 -3.05 2.84
CA LEU A 249 12.19 -2.86 1.58
C LEU A 249 11.75 -1.59 0.85
N ILE A 250 10.45 -1.27 0.85
CA ILE A 250 9.94 0.02 0.35
C ILE A 250 10.58 1.18 1.14
N ALA A 251 10.65 1.07 2.47
CA ALA A 251 11.27 2.10 3.30
C ALA A 251 12.74 2.31 2.93
N ALA A 252 13.51 1.23 2.77
CA ALA A 252 14.92 1.28 2.38
C ALA A 252 15.13 1.91 1.00
N GLU A 253 14.29 1.56 0.03
CA GLU A 253 14.41 2.05 -1.35
C GLU A 253 13.93 3.50 -1.54
N LEU A 254 12.89 3.93 -0.82
CA LEU A 254 12.32 5.26 -0.95
C LEU A 254 12.94 6.29 -0.01
N PHE A 255 13.33 5.90 1.20
CA PHE A 255 13.77 6.83 2.25
C PHE A 255 15.22 6.61 2.68
N GLY A 256 15.85 5.52 2.23
CA GLY A 256 17.19 5.12 2.66
C GLY A 256 17.23 4.38 4.00
N PHE A 257 18.43 4.04 4.43
CA PHE A 257 18.64 3.16 5.58
C PHE A 257 18.70 3.89 6.93
N ASN A 258 18.88 5.20 6.96
CA ASN A 258 19.11 5.95 8.20
C ASN A 258 17.95 5.83 9.20
N GLY A 259 16.69 5.79 8.72
CA GLY A 259 15.50 5.64 9.56
C GLY A 259 15.08 4.19 9.83
N MET A 260 15.85 3.18 9.42
CA MET A 260 15.46 1.76 9.50
C MET A 260 15.00 1.29 10.88
N PRO A 261 15.65 1.64 12.01
CA PRO A 261 15.17 1.24 13.32
C PRO A 261 13.73 1.69 13.60
N PHE A 262 13.36 2.93 13.20
CA PHE A 262 12.00 3.46 13.34
C PHE A 262 11.03 2.74 12.41
N TYR A 263 11.41 2.49 11.14
CA TYR A 263 10.58 1.74 10.20
C TYR A 263 10.31 0.32 10.69
N CYS A 264 11.31 -0.35 11.27
CA CYS A 264 11.16 -1.70 11.85
C CYS A 264 10.12 -1.72 12.96
N ILE A 265 10.17 -0.78 13.93
CA ILE A 265 9.17 -0.71 15.01
C ILE A 265 7.79 -0.43 14.43
N VAL A 266 7.68 0.58 13.57
CA VAL A 266 6.37 0.99 13.04
C VAL A 266 5.75 -0.13 12.21
N VAL A 267 6.51 -0.78 11.35
CA VAL A 267 6.04 -1.90 10.54
C VAL A 267 5.63 -3.08 11.41
N ALA A 268 6.46 -3.46 12.40
CA ALA A 268 6.16 -4.60 13.28
C ALA A 268 4.87 -4.38 14.10
N VAL A 269 4.73 -3.20 14.72
CA VAL A 269 3.54 -2.87 15.53
C VAL A 269 2.30 -2.71 14.64
N SER A 270 2.43 -2.06 13.49
CA SER A 270 1.31 -1.90 12.54
C SER A 270 0.84 -3.25 11.99
N TYR A 271 1.77 -4.16 11.65
CA TYR A 271 1.46 -5.52 11.22
C TYR A 271 0.69 -6.30 12.29
N LEU A 272 1.15 -6.23 13.54
CA LEU A 272 0.52 -6.92 14.66
C LEU A 272 -0.91 -6.42 14.90
N LEU A 273 -1.07 -5.10 15.01
CA LEU A 273 -2.32 -4.47 15.44
C LEU A 273 -3.36 -4.30 14.32
N SER A 274 -2.97 -4.39 13.04
CA SER A 274 -3.94 -4.37 11.92
C SER A 274 -4.87 -5.58 11.90
N GLY A 275 -4.62 -6.57 12.74
CA GLY A 275 -5.44 -7.79 12.82
C GLY A 275 -5.48 -8.54 11.48
N TYR A 276 -6.66 -8.96 11.08
CA TYR A 276 -6.88 -9.75 9.86
C TYR A 276 -7.56 -8.94 8.74
N TYR A 277 -7.48 -7.61 8.79
CA TYR A 277 -7.97 -6.75 7.72
C TYR A 277 -6.93 -6.66 6.60
N SER A 278 -7.42 -6.60 5.34
CA SER A 278 -6.59 -6.42 4.16
C SER A 278 -7.36 -5.72 3.05
N LEU A 279 -6.65 -5.05 2.14
CA LEU A 279 -7.22 -4.56 0.88
C LEU A 279 -7.60 -5.71 -0.06
N TYR A 280 -6.95 -6.86 0.08
CA TYR A 280 -7.12 -8.03 -0.80
C TYR A 280 -7.98 -9.09 -0.15
N LYS A 281 -9.26 -9.17 -0.57
CA LYS A 281 -10.23 -10.16 -0.06
C LYS A 281 -9.79 -11.62 -0.25
N GLU A 282 -9.02 -11.88 -1.30
CA GLU A 282 -8.52 -13.21 -1.63
C GLU A 282 -7.23 -13.58 -0.89
N GLN A 283 -6.66 -12.66 -0.11
CA GLN A 283 -5.46 -12.93 0.69
C GLN A 283 -5.79 -13.96 1.77
N LYS A 284 -4.98 -15.01 1.84
CA LYS A 284 -5.11 -16.06 2.86
C LYS A 284 -4.21 -15.79 4.04
N ILE A 285 -4.74 -16.00 5.24
CA ILE A 285 -3.95 -16.04 6.47
C ILE A 285 -3.74 -17.50 6.82
N VAL A 286 -2.54 -17.99 6.54
CA VAL A 286 -2.18 -19.39 6.75
C VAL A 286 -1.81 -19.63 8.21
N TYR A 287 -0.95 -18.77 8.76
CA TYR A 287 -0.57 -18.79 10.17
C TYR A 287 -1.03 -17.52 10.88
N SER A 288 -1.36 -17.66 12.17
CA SER A 288 -1.70 -16.51 13.01
C SER A 288 -0.51 -15.53 13.11
N LYS A 289 -0.80 -14.24 13.19
CA LYS A 289 0.22 -13.21 13.41
C LYS A 289 0.79 -13.19 14.83
N THR A 290 0.06 -13.77 15.78
CA THR A 290 0.36 -13.68 17.23
C THR A 290 0.65 -15.01 17.88
N GLU A 291 0.19 -16.10 17.31
CA GLU A 291 0.29 -17.44 17.86
C GLU A 291 0.87 -18.40 16.82
N ASN A 292 1.56 -19.41 17.26
CA ASN A 292 2.01 -20.49 16.38
C ASN A 292 0.83 -21.46 16.09
N LYS A 293 -0.19 -20.95 15.37
CA LYS A 293 -1.40 -21.66 15.05
C LYS A 293 -1.73 -21.56 13.56
N TYR A 294 -2.04 -22.69 12.96
CA TYR A 294 -2.55 -22.75 11.61
C TYR A 294 -4.02 -22.24 11.59
N VAL A 295 -4.32 -21.26 10.77
CA VAL A 295 -5.60 -20.54 10.75
C VAL A 295 -6.39 -20.84 9.48
N ASP A 296 -5.73 -20.81 8.32
CA ASP A 296 -6.28 -20.99 6.96
C ASP A 296 -7.63 -20.31 6.74
N LYS A 297 -7.65 -19.00 6.89
CA LYS A 297 -8.83 -18.15 6.67
C LYS A 297 -8.52 -17.05 5.68
N HIS A 298 -9.55 -16.58 4.96
CA HIS A 298 -9.43 -15.34 4.19
C HIS A 298 -9.42 -14.13 5.12
N THR A 299 -8.80 -13.05 4.66
CA THR A 299 -8.84 -11.74 5.34
C THR A 299 -10.26 -11.20 5.41
N LYS A 300 -10.51 -10.34 6.40
CA LYS A 300 -11.79 -9.66 6.60
C LYS A 300 -11.87 -8.39 5.77
#